data_0690c7fe017059892d6ae2fe7f402052
#
_entry.id   0690c7fe017059892d6ae2fe7f402052
#
_cell.length_a   1.000
_cell.length_b   1.000
_cell.length_c   1.000
_cell.angle_alpha   90.00
_cell.angle_beta   90.00
_cell.angle_gamma   90.00
#
_symmetry.space_group_name_H-M   'P 1'
#
loop_
_entity.id
_entity.type
_entity.pdbx_description
1 polymer ?
#
loop_
_entity_poly.entity_id
_entity_poly.type
_entity_poly.pdbx_seq_one_letter_code
_entity_poly.pdbx_strand_id
1 'polypeptide(L)'
;YWIKGEKAGTSEIVIDNLPGFPDNISSNGKGIYWIALFTVRNLLVDNTADKPFIRKMIVRMPESMQPQPEPYGFVLGIDSDGNIIYNLQDPSQDAYSPITSVKEKNGILYFGSLTYPGFARIKAPK
;
A
#
# COMPACT_ATOMS: atom_id res chain seq x y z
N TYR A 1 13.46 -1.08 11.36
CA TYR A 1 14.16 -1.44 12.60
C TYR A 1 15.17 -2.53 12.33
N TRP A 2 16.42 -2.32 12.76
CA TRP A 2 17.52 -3.24 12.56
C TRP A 2 17.58 -4.27 13.70
N ILE A 3 17.33 -5.53 13.37
CA ILE A 3 17.33 -6.63 14.37
C ILE A 3 18.69 -7.33 14.47
N LYS A 4 19.59 -7.11 13.51
CA LYS A 4 20.93 -7.72 13.46
C LYS A 4 21.94 -6.77 12.80
N GLY A 5 23.23 -7.04 12.95
CA GLY A 5 24.34 -6.27 12.38
C GLY A 5 24.73 -5.07 13.26
N GLU A 6 25.57 -4.20 12.74
CA GLU A 6 26.14 -3.04 13.47
C GLU A 6 25.07 -2.05 13.93
N LYS A 7 23.94 -1.93 13.20
CA LYS A 7 22.81 -1.05 13.53
C LYS A 7 21.75 -1.72 14.42
N ALA A 8 21.99 -2.93 14.94
CA ALA A 8 21.00 -3.65 15.74
C ALA A 8 20.45 -2.78 16.88
N GLY A 9 19.14 -2.76 17.07
CA GLY A 9 18.46 -1.94 18.07
C GLY A 9 18.12 -0.53 17.65
N THR A 10 18.48 -0.10 16.43
CA THR A 10 18.14 1.22 15.89
C THR A 10 17.03 1.13 14.84
N SER A 11 16.43 2.27 14.49
CA SER A 11 15.47 2.40 13.39
C SER A 11 15.89 3.52 12.45
N GLU A 12 15.60 3.35 11.18
CA GLU A 12 15.74 4.39 10.18
C GLU A 12 14.56 4.34 9.20
N ILE A 13 14.24 5.48 8.61
CA ILE A 13 13.21 5.57 7.59
C ILE A 13 13.86 5.23 6.25
N VAL A 14 13.36 4.18 5.59
CA VAL A 14 13.83 3.76 4.25
C VAL A 14 13.17 4.61 3.17
N ILE A 15 11.87 4.86 3.30
CA ILE A 15 11.09 5.69 2.40
C ILE A 15 9.98 6.39 3.19
N ASP A 16 9.75 7.66 2.91
CA ASP A 16 8.68 8.46 3.48
C ASP A 16 7.74 8.99 2.40
N ASN A 17 6.69 9.67 2.83
CA ASN A 17 5.73 10.36 1.98
C ASN A 17 5.21 9.50 0.81
N LEU A 18 4.88 8.23 1.08
CA LEU A 18 4.28 7.34 0.10
C LEU A 18 2.99 7.94 -0.49
N PRO A 19 2.70 7.70 -1.79
CA PRO A 19 1.51 8.26 -2.46
C PRO A 19 0.19 7.59 -2.07
N GLY A 20 0.22 6.64 -1.15
CA GLY A 20 -0.92 5.91 -0.62
C GLY A 20 -0.66 5.37 0.77
N PHE A 21 -1.62 4.65 1.33
CA PHE A 21 -1.52 4.04 2.65
C PHE A 21 -0.92 2.64 2.53
N PRO A 22 0.34 2.43 3.00
CA PRO A 22 0.96 1.10 2.94
C PRO A 22 0.26 0.14 3.89
N ASP A 23 0.05 -1.10 3.44
CA ASP A 23 -0.47 -2.20 4.23
C ASP A 23 0.64 -3.24 4.46
N ASN A 24 0.96 -4.06 3.49
CA ASN A 24 1.97 -5.10 3.64
C ASN A 24 3.17 -4.91 2.71
N ILE A 25 4.32 -5.38 3.16
CA ILE A 25 5.56 -5.42 2.40
C ILE A 25 6.08 -6.85 2.29
N SER A 26 6.63 -7.22 1.14
CA SER A 26 7.29 -8.51 0.95
C SER A 26 8.54 -8.38 0.11
N SER A 27 9.55 -9.23 0.38
CA SER A 27 10.75 -9.32 -0.44
C SER A 27 10.66 -10.46 -1.46
N ASN A 28 11.23 -10.23 -2.66
CA ASN A 28 11.43 -11.30 -3.64
C ASN A 28 12.76 -12.08 -3.45
N GLY A 29 13.57 -11.69 -2.46
CA GLY A 29 14.90 -12.28 -2.20
C GLY A 29 15.97 -11.90 -3.23
N LYS A 30 15.69 -10.97 -4.15
CA LYS A 30 16.59 -10.50 -5.21
C LYS A 30 16.80 -8.99 -5.20
N GLY A 31 16.55 -8.34 -4.06
CA GLY A 31 16.74 -6.91 -3.84
C GLY A 31 15.52 -6.05 -4.10
N ILE A 32 14.36 -6.61 -4.48
CA ILE A 32 13.11 -5.87 -4.61
C ILE A 32 12.19 -6.18 -3.44
N TYR A 33 11.65 -5.09 -2.88
CA TYR A 33 10.62 -5.12 -1.85
C TYR A 33 9.34 -4.59 -2.44
N TRP A 34 8.31 -5.41 -2.45
CA TRP A 34 6.98 -5.06 -2.95
C TRP A 34 6.12 -4.54 -1.81
N ILE A 35 5.51 -3.38 -2.00
CA ILE A 35 4.63 -2.71 -1.04
C ILE A 35 3.23 -2.65 -1.64
N ALA A 36 2.26 -3.24 -0.95
CA ALA A 36 0.85 -3.05 -1.25
C ALA A 36 0.37 -1.72 -0.63
N LEU A 37 -0.27 -0.89 -1.43
CA LEU A 37 -0.91 0.33 -0.97
C LEU A 37 -2.43 0.12 -0.98
N PHE A 38 -3.04 0.17 0.20
CA PHE A 38 -4.47 -0.08 0.40
C PHE A 38 -5.34 0.88 -0.43
N THR A 39 -4.96 2.15 -0.47
CA THR A 39 -5.62 3.20 -1.25
C THR A 39 -4.66 4.35 -1.50
N VAL A 40 -4.97 5.19 -2.47
CA VAL A 40 -4.26 6.46 -2.69
C VAL A 40 -4.50 7.43 -1.53
N ARG A 41 -3.63 8.41 -1.37
CA ARG A 41 -3.83 9.49 -0.40
C ARG A 41 -5.11 10.26 -0.73
N ASN A 42 -5.86 10.57 0.29
CA ASN A 42 -7.10 11.33 0.17
C ASN A 42 -6.95 12.67 0.88
N LEU A 43 -7.13 13.76 0.12
CA LEU A 43 -6.99 15.13 0.65
C LEU A 43 -7.90 15.39 1.86
N LEU A 44 -9.08 14.79 1.92
CA LEU A 44 -9.98 14.93 3.08
C LEU A 44 -9.35 14.32 4.33
N VAL A 45 -8.76 13.12 4.21
CA VAL A 45 -8.08 12.45 5.31
C VAL A 45 -6.84 13.21 5.73
N ASP A 46 -6.03 13.66 4.77
CA ASP A 46 -4.82 14.42 5.02
C ASP A 46 -5.12 15.77 5.69
N ASN A 47 -6.10 16.54 5.19
CA ASN A 47 -6.50 17.84 5.72
C ASN A 47 -7.25 17.77 7.07
N THR A 48 -7.63 16.58 7.50
CA THR A 48 -8.30 16.35 8.79
C THR A 48 -7.46 15.55 9.77
N ALA A 49 -6.20 15.26 9.43
CA ALA A 49 -5.30 14.45 10.25
C ALA A 49 -5.10 15.05 11.66
N ASP A 50 -5.01 16.37 11.75
CA ASP A 50 -4.87 17.19 12.96
C ASP A 50 -6.21 17.60 13.61
N LYS A 51 -7.36 17.17 13.04
CA LYS A 51 -8.71 17.60 13.45
C LYS A 51 -9.54 16.41 13.96
N PRO A 52 -9.26 15.90 15.16
CA PRO A 52 -9.89 14.68 15.67
C PRO A 52 -11.41 14.82 15.82
N PHE A 53 -11.93 16.03 16.05
CA PHE A 53 -13.36 16.26 16.13
C PHE A 53 -14.06 16.05 14.78
N ILE A 54 -13.51 16.58 13.69
CA ILE A 54 -14.04 16.41 12.34
C ILE A 54 -14.02 14.92 11.94
N ARG A 55 -12.91 14.22 12.22
CA ARG A 55 -12.81 12.78 11.97
C ARG A 55 -13.86 11.97 12.73
N LYS A 56 -14.12 12.30 14.01
CA LYS A 56 -15.19 11.68 14.80
C LYS A 56 -16.57 11.94 14.20
N MET A 57 -16.83 13.13 13.67
CA MET A 57 -18.08 13.42 12.98
C MET A 57 -18.25 12.56 11.73
N ILE A 58 -17.24 12.49 10.88
CA ILE A 58 -17.27 11.68 9.65
C ILE A 58 -17.55 10.21 9.97
N VAL A 59 -16.85 9.62 10.94
CA VAL A 59 -17.02 8.21 11.33
C VAL A 59 -18.41 7.93 11.92
N ARG A 60 -19.08 8.95 12.51
CA ARG A 60 -20.44 8.82 13.07
C ARG A 60 -21.55 9.07 12.04
N MET A 61 -21.22 9.50 10.85
CA MET A 61 -22.21 9.63 9.77
C MET A 61 -22.74 8.25 9.36
N PRO A 62 -23.98 8.16 8.87
CA PRO A 62 -24.47 6.94 8.23
C PRO A 62 -23.51 6.48 7.14
N GLU A 63 -23.32 5.16 7.01
CA GLU A 63 -22.34 4.58 6.07
C GLU A 63 -22.55 5.08 4.63
N SER A 64 -23.79 5.28 4.22
CA SER A 64 -24.16 5.86 2.91
C SER A 64 -23.69 7.30 2.68
N MET A 65 -23.32 8.02 3.74
CA MET A 65 -22.83 9.41 3.70
C MET A 65 -21.32 9.50 3.96
N GLN A 66 -20.69 8.40 4.32
CA GLN A 66 -19.24 8.38 4.53
C GLN A 66 -18.53 8.37 3.17
N PRO A 67 -17.43 9.12 3.03
CA PRO A 67 -16.57 9.04 1.86
C PRO A 67 -16.09 7.60 1.64
N GLN A 68 -16.46 7.00 0.53
CA GLN A 68 -15.96 5.67 0.17
C GLN A 68 -14.63 5.79 -0.56
N PRO A 69 -13.66 4.89 -0.31
CA PRO A 69 -12.44 4.84 -1.10
C PRO A 69 -12.79 4.50 -2.55
N GLU A 70 -12.20 5.24 -3.48
CA GLU A 70 -12.31 4.87 -4.89
C GLU A 70 -11.54 3.57 -5.18
N PRO A 71 -12.05 2.70 -6.06
CA PRO A 71 -11.31 1.52 -6.49
C PRO A 71 -9.98 1.96 -7.12
N TYR A 72 -8.86 1.49 -6.56
CA TYR A 72 -7.55 1.82 -7.07
C TYR A 72 -6.54 0.73 -6.69
N GLY A 73 -6.12 -0.04 -7.69
CA GLY A 73 -5.08 -1.04 -7.51
C GLY A 73 -3.71 -0.36 -7.46
N PHE A 74 -2.96 -0.50 -6.35
CA PHE A 74 -1.69 0.20 -6.22
C PHE A 74 -0.61 -0.65 -5.53
N VAL A 75 0.50 -0.84 -6.24
CA VAL A 75 1.67 -1.57 -5.73
C VAL A 75 2.94 -0.84 -6.15
N LEU A 76 3.87 -0.71 -5.21
CA LEU A 76 5.22 -0.22 -5.46
C LEU A 76 6.22 -1.35 -5.30
N GLY A 77 7.26 -1.37 -6.14
CA GLY A 77 8.47 -2.13 -5.94
C GLY A 77 9.61 -1.17 -5.64
N ILE A 78 10.27 -1.35 -4.50
CA ILE A 78 11.40 -0.53 -4.09
C ILE A 78 12.67 -1.40 -3.94
N ASP A 79 13.83 -0.77 -4.03
CA ASP A 79 15.11 -1.39 -3.67
C ASP A 79 15.40 -1.25 -2.15
N SER A 80 16.58 -1.73 -1.71
CA SER A 80 17.02 -1.64 -0.32
C SER A 80 17.27 -0.21 0.17
N ASP A 81 17.47 0.72 -0.74
CA ASP A 81 17.77 2.13 -0.44
C ASP A 81 16.49 3.00 -0.47
N GLY A 82 15.33 2.37 -0.76
CA GLY A 82 14.04 3.04 -0.82
C GLY A 82 13.72 3.69 -2.16
N ASN A 83 14.54 3.47 -3.20
CA ASN A 83 14.24 3.98 -4.53
C ASN A 83 13.08 3.20 -5.15
N ILE A 84 12.10 3.91 -5.71
CA ILE A 84 10.98 3.28 -6.42
C ILE A 84 11.48 2.78 -7.78
N ILE A 85 11.51 1.45 -7.95
CA ILE A 85 11.90 0.78 -9.17
C ILE A 85 10.68 0.46 -10.04
N TYR A 86 9.58 0.10 -9.39
CA TYR A 86 8.31 -0.22 -10.06
C TYR A 86 7.15 0.53 -9.43
N ASN A 87 6.29 1.05 -10.29
CA ASN A 87 5.07 1.76 -9.90
C ASN A 87 3.91 1.20 -10.71
N LEU A 88 3.13 0.31 -10.10
CA LEU A 88 2.03 -0.40 -10.74
C LEU A 88 0.70 0.17 -10.23
N GLN A 89 -0.10 0.70 -11.14
CA GLN A 89 -1.35 1.37 -10.80
C GLN A 89 -2.46 0.92 -11.76
N ASP A 90 -3.64 0.71 -11.21
CA ASP A 90 -4.87 0.47 -11.94
C ASP A 90 -5.98 1.39 -11.40
N PRO A 91 -6.29 2.50 -12.09
CA PRO A 91 -7.33 3.44 -11.69
C PRO A 91 -8.72 3.07 -12.22
N SER A 92 -8.88 1.91 -12.83
CA SER A 92 -10.17 1.52 -13.43
C SER A 92 -11.23 1.23 -12.36
N GLN A 93 -12.49 1.39 -12.72
CA GLN A 93 -13.62 1.16 -11.81
C GLN A 93 -13.75 -0.32 -11.39
N ASP A 94 -13.22 -1.22 -12.19
CA ASP A 94 -13.16 -2.68 -11.98
C ASP A 94 -11.78 -3.15 -11.50
N ALA A 95 -10.91 -2.23 -11.05
CA ALA A 95 -9.60 -2.53 -10.49
C ALA A 95 -9.69 -3.56 -9.36
N TYR A 96 -8.75 -4.51 -9.34
CA TYR A 96 -8.59 -5.37 -8.19
C TYR A 96 -8.09 -4.55 -6.99
N SER A 97 -9.03 -4.17 -6.12
CA SER A 97 -8.76 -3.29 -4.98
C SER A 97 -9.69 -3.57 -3.79
N PRO A 98 -9.33 -3.13 -2.58
CA PRO A 98 -8.01 -2.65 -2.18
C PRO A 98 -6.97 -3.78 -2.21
N ILE A 99 -5.74 -3.47 -2.62
CA ILE A 99 -4.63 -4.43 -2.53
C ILE A 99 -4.01 -4.33 -1.15
N THR A 100 -4.09 -5.40 -0.37
CA THR A 100 -3.58 -5.45 1.00
C THR A 100 -2.27 -6.21 1.12
N SER A 101 -1.98 -7.08 0.16
CA SER A 101 -0.73 -7.82 0.13
C SER A 101 -0.25 -8.07 -1.29
N VAL A 102 1.05 -8.19 -1.45
CA VAL A 102 1.70 -8.56 -2.72
C VAL A 102 2.87 -9.49 -2.44
N LYS A 103 3.02 -10.51 -3.26
CA LYS A 103 4.14 -11.46 -3.18
C LYS A 103 4.61 -11.84 -4.56
N GLU A 104 5.90 -11.69 -4.82
CA GLU A 104 6.52 -12.22 -6.04
C GLU A 104 6.99 -13.65 -5.84
N LYS A 105 6.68 -14.51 -6.82
CA LYS A 105 7.22 -15.86 -6.91
C LYS A 105 7.35 -16.26 -8.37
N ASN A 106 8.53 -16.70 -8.77
CA ASN A 106 8.84 -17.16 -10.13
C ASN A 106 8.45 -16.15 -11.23
N GLY A 107 8.68 -14.86 -11.01
CA GLY A 107 8.36 -13.80 -11.96
C GLY A 107 6.87 -13.50 -12.10
N ILE A 108 6.06 -13.90 -11.12
CA ILE A 108 4.63 -13.60 -11.03
C ILE A 108 4.38 -12.88 -9.71
N LEU A 109 3.65 -11.78 -9.78
CA LEU A 109 3.10 -11.08 -8.61
C LEU A 109 1.73 -11.64 -8.30
N TYR A 110 1.51 -11.99 -7.05
CA TYR A 110 0.23 -12.41 -6.48
C TYR A 110 -0.25 -11.34 -5.52
N PHE A 111 -1.53 -10.96 -5.65
CA PHE A 111 -2.16 -9.92 -4.84
C PHE A 111 -3.27 -10.49 -3.99
N GLY A 112 -3.35 -10.04 -2.74
CA GLY A 112 -4.46 -10.30 -1.84
C GLY A 112 -5.27 -9.04 -1.56
N SER A 113 -6.53 -9.22 -1.22
CA SER A 113 -7.48 -8.16 -0.86
C SER A 113 -8.29 -8.58 0.37
N LEU A 114 -8.77 -7.58 1.12
CA LEU A 114 -9.71 -7.82 2.23
C LEU A 114 -11.14 -8.07 1.77
N THR A 115 -11.53 -7.48 0.66
CA THR A 115 -12.94 -7.46 0.22
C THR A 115 -13.20 -8.29 -1.03
N TYR A 116 -12.19 -8.50 -1.86
CA TYR A 116 -12.34 -9.27 -3.08
C TYR A 116 -12.39 -10.78 -2.78
N PRO A 117 -13.30 -11.54 -3.37
CA PRO A 117 -13.51 -12.96 -3.03
C PRO A 117 -12.46 -13.92 -3.61
N GLY A 118 -11.29 -13.43 -3.98
CA GLY A 118 -10.19 -14.21 -4.56
C GLY A 118 -8.89 -13.45 -4.55
N PHE A 119 -7.84 -14.02 -5.14
CA PHE A 119 -6.57 -13.36 -5.36
C PHE A 119 -6.34 -13.06 -6.86
N ALA A 120 -5.59 -12.01 -7.15
CA ALA A 120 -5.18 -11.69 -8.51
C ALA A 120 -3.70 -12.03 -8.74
N ARG A 121 -3.30 -12.14 -10.00
CA ARG A 121 -1.91 -12.30 -10.39
C ARG A 121 -1.59 -11.63 -11.72
N ILE A 122 -0.36 -11.11 -11.84
CA ILE A 122 0.20 -10.60 -13.10
C ILE A 122 1.66 -11.06 -13.26
N LYS A 123 2.21 -10.97 -14.45
CA LYS A 123 3.66 -11.10 -14.61
C LYS A 123 4.36 -9.95 -13.91
N ALA A 124 5.44 -10.25 -13.18
CA ALA A 124 6.29 -9.21 -12.64
C ALA A 124 6.92 -8.41 -13.81
N PRO A 125 6.99 -7.09 -13.72
CA PRO A 125 7.69 -6.29 -14.71
C PRO A 125 9.19 -6.70 -14.78
N LYS A 126 9.81 -6.44 -15.93
CA LYS A 126 11.24 -6.74 -16.16
C LYS A 126 12.06 -5.50 -15.90
#